data_2449e1d0e50ebf1531cd9dc8b808d26e
#
_entry.id   2449e1d0e50ebf1531cd9dc8b808d26e
#
_cell.length_a   1.000
_cell.length_b   1.000
_cell.length_c   1.000
_cell.angle_alpha   90.00
_cell.angle_beta   90.00
_cell.angle_gamma   90.00
#
_symmetry.space_group_name_H-M   'P 1'
#
loop_
_entity.id
_entity.type
_entity.pdbx_description
1 polymer ?
#
loop_
_entity_poly.entity_id
_entity_poly.type
_entity_poly.pdbx_seq_one_letter_code
_entity_poly.pdbx_strand_id
1 'polypeptide(L)'
;MPLQNSLTNGCYKIDDFFQQNNFRIPFYQRPYEWTRDNMFDLLGDIEETLDKNSPYRYRLGSIILQKKGYNYDIVDGQQRLVSLSLLYFYIHARNPQFTLPPFVRNCLFDSVRSKDNIRSNYQLIRAQLASYSENKLKKVLNAFKEKLEIVVLVVNNEREAFQLFDSQNARGKELNPHDLLKAYHLRAMRGDEILIPYAVDKWEKQQKGDIRKLFEKYLFPILRWTQQKKVYKEKSNNFTQDDIVHYKGVDANSPYSYGKRVIKAMPVFQITESFVAGNDFFEMVSYYLHLQKYIENKCLQFREKFVQERAENPYSPLSDYLFCCGLLAYYDRFKDLSEEAITKIFIWAYSLRLDMKHLGPRTIDKYAIGEPSSSDGNSYANTGVPLFALIKQARKPADIIKIPLKIKANNNRPALTRILQLCNGERHD
;
A
#
# COMPACT_ATOMS: atom_id res chain seq x y z
N MET A 1 -27.02 11.28 36.67
CA MET A 1 -26.27 11.30 35.40
C MET A 1 -27.29 11.15 34.29
N PRO A 2 -27.41 12.06 33.32
CA PRO A 2 -28.36 11.87 32.23
C PRO A 2 -27.93 10.61 31.46
N LEU A 3 -28.90 9.73 31.19
CA LEU A 3 -28.76 8.57 30.33
C LEU A 3 -28.24 9.06 28.97
N GLN A 4 -26.98 8.81 28.66
CA GLN A 4 -26.44 9.08 27.33
C GLN A 4 -27.22 8.23 26.33
N ASN A 5 -28.02 8.88 25.49
CA ASN A 5 -28.71 8.21 24.41
C ASN A 5 -27.65 7.53 23.52
N SER A 6 -27.74 6.19 23.43
CA SER A 6 -26.83 5.46 22.53
C SER A 6 -27.08 5.91 21.11
N LEU A 7 -26.00 6.19 20.36
CA LEU A 7 -26.10 6.49 18.92
C LEU A 7 -26.71 5.30 18.18
N THR A 8 -27.58 5.62 17.24
CA THR A 8 -28.21 4.67 16.31
C THR A 8 -27.92 5.11 14.87
N ASN A 9 -28.26 4.26 13.92
CA ASN A 9 -28.16 4.63 12.50
C ASN A 9 -29.08 5.81 12.19
N GLY A 10 -28.55 6.84 11.58
CA GLY A 10 -29.31 8.04 11.27
C GLY A 10 -28.50 9.26 10.86
N CYS A 11 -29.19 10.35 10.62
CA CYS A 11 -28.59 11.66 10.33
C CYS A 11 -28.52 12.46 11.64
N TYR A 12 -27.34 12.99 11.93
CA TYR A 12 -27.06 13.79 13.10
C TYR A 12 -26.54 15.16 12.70
N LYS A 13 -26.99 16.22 13.35
CA LYS A 13 -26.35 17.52 13.26
C LYS A 13 -24.94 17.40 13.85
N ILE A 14 -24.00 18.15 13.30
CA ILE A 14 -22.59 18.06 13.74
C ILE A 14 -22.42 18.36 15.23
N ASP A 15 -23.11 19.37 15.73
CA ASP A 15 -23.03 19.75 17.15
C ASP A 15 -23.58 18.63 18.05
N ASP A 16 -24.75 18.07 17.73
CA ASP A 16 -25.37 16.97 18.48
C ASP A 16 -24.45 15.72 18.50
N PHE A 17 -23.80 15.44 17.37
CA PHE A 17 -22.84 14.34 17.28
C PHE A 17 -21.63 14.57 18.17
N PHE A 18 -21.04 15.74 18.14
CA PHE A 18 -19.86 16.04 18.96
C PHE A 18 -20.11 16.14 20.45
N GLN A 19 -21.37 16.33 20.88
CA GLN A 19 -21.72 16.27 22.30
C GLN A 19 -21.63 14.86 22.90
N GLN A 20 -21.52 13.81 22.07
CA GLN A 20 -21.27 12.47 22.53
C GLN A 20 -19.82 12.34 23.05
N ASN A 21 -19.63 11.65 24.19
CA ASN A 21 -18.37 11.68 24.95
C ASN A 21 -17.41 10.53 24.68
N ASN A 22 -17.79 9.55 23.88
CA ASN A 22 -17.19 8.22 23.90
C ASN A 22 -16.65 7.75 22.58
N PHE A 23 -16.21 8.69 21.74
CA PHE A 23 -15.53 8.37 20.49
C PHE A 23 -14.06 8.07 20.73
N ARG A 24 -13.55 7.07 20.00
CA ARG A 24 -12.14 6.71 19.95
C ARG A 24 -11.66 6.63 18.51
N ILE A 25 -10.45 7.09 18.27
CA ILE A 25 -9.73 6.81 17.02
C ILE A 25 -8.93 5.53 17.28
N PRO A 26 -9.29 4.39 16.64
CA PRO A 26 -8.54 3.16 16.82
C PRO A 26 -7.11 3.27 16.28
N PHE A 27 -6.18 2.54 16.89
CA PHE A 27 -4.78 2.53 16.50
C PHE A 27 -4.52 2.04 15.06
N TYR A 28 -5.42 1.27 14.48
CA TYR A 28 -5.32 0.81 13.08
C TYR A 28 -5.70 1.89 12.06
N GLN A 29 -6.27 3.01 12.50
CA GLN A 29 -6.57 4.11 11.62
C GLN A 29 -5.29 4.73 11.07
N ARG A 30 -5.34 5.13 9.79
CA ARG A 30 -4.24 5.87 9.18
C ARG A 30 -4.03 7.21 9.88
N PRO A 31 -2.82 7.76 9.84
CA PRO A 31 -2.57 9.12 10.31
C PRO A 31 -3.53 10.14 9.68
N TYR A 32 -3.72 11.26 10.35
CA TYR A 32 -4.42 12.38 9.74
C TYR A 32 -3.61 12.93 8.56
N GLU A 33 -4.19 12.88 7.36
CA GLU A 33 -3.48 13.13 6.09
C GLU A 33 -4.15 14.16 5.19
N TRP A 34 -5.27 14.76 5.61
CA TRP A 34 -5.88 15.81 4.84
C TRP A 34 -4.89 16.95 4.60
N THR A 35 -4.78 17.32 3.33
CA THR A 35 -3.96 18.42 2.85
C THR A 35 -4.71 19.74 2.97
N ARG A 36 -4.01 20.83 2.62
CA ARG A 36 -4.61 22.16 2.55
C ARG A 36 -5.80 22.21 1.59
N ASP A 37 -5.72 21.50 0.44
CA ASP A 37 -6.81 21.47 -0.56
C ASP A 37 -8.06 20.84 0.01
N ASN A 38 -7.95 19.70 0.71
CA ASN A 38 -9.10 19.08 1.38
C ASN A 38 -9.74 20.00 2.44
N MET A 39 -8.91 20.80 3.11
CA MET A 39 -9.41 21.75 4.10
C MET A 39 -10.07 22.95 3.43
N PHE A 40 -9.58 23.43 2.29
CA PHE A 40 -10.21 24.46 1.48
C PHE A 40 -11.59 24.02 0.98
N ASP A 41 -11.67 22.78 0.46
CA ASP A 41 -12.94 22.20 0.01
C ASP A 41 -13.98 22.18 1.15
N LEU A 42 -13.57 21.69 2.34
CA LEU A 42 -14.44 21.67 3.53
C LEU A 42 -14.90 23.08 3.95
N LEU A 43 -14.00 24.07 3.95
CA LEU A 43 -14.35 25.45 4.29
C LEU A 43 -15.28 26.06 3.25
N GLY A 44 -15.07 25.77 1.96
CA GLY A 44 -15.93 26.18 0.87
C GLY A 44 -17.36 25.61 1.01
N ASP A 45 -17.49 24.33 1.30
CA ASP A 45 -18.77 23.67 1.58
C ASP A 45 -19.53 24.34 2.74
N ILE A 46 -18.81 24.70 3.80
CA ILE A 46 -19.38 25.38 4.96
C ILE A 46 -19.83 26.80 4.58
N GLU A 47 -19.00 27.57 3.86
CA GLU A 47 -19.31 28.92 3.41
C GLU A 47 -20.56 28.94 2.49
N GLU A 48 -20.62 28.02 1.53
CA GLU A 48 -21.80 27.89 0.65
C GLU A 48 -23.10 27.65 1.45
N THR A 49 -22.99 26.94 2.56
CA THR A 49 -24.09 26.66 3.46
C THR A 49 -24.54 27.94 4.22
N LEU A 50 -23.61 28.85 4.50
CA LEU A 50 -23.92 30.12 5.20
C LEU A 50 -24.68 31.10 4.32
N ASP A 51 -24.36 31.12 3.03
CA ASP A 51 -24.91 32.11 2.08
C ASP A 51 -26.29 31.71 1.55
N LYS A 52 -26.62 30.42 1.58
CA LYS A 52 -27.94 29.94 1.12
C LYS A 52 -28.98 30.04 2.25
N ASN A 53 -30.01 30.79 2.03
CA ASN A 53 -31.29 30.76 2.80
C ASN A 53 -32.07 29.46 2.50
N SER A 54 -31.37 28.33 2.38
CA SER A 54 -31.97 27.05 2.05
C SER A 54 -32.57 26.41 3.30
N PRO A 55 -33.77 25.86 3.25
CA PRO A 55 -34.35 25.08 4.31
C PRO A 55 -33.67 23.69 4.42
N TYR A 56 -32.87 23.30 3.42
CA TYR A 56 -32.21 21.99 3.38
C TYR A 56 -30.89 21.99 4.16
N ARG A 57 -30.66 20.89 4.87
CA ARG A 57 -29.39 20.62 5.54
C ARG A 57 -28.35 20.12 4.56
N TYR A 58 -27.12 20.51 4.76
CA TYR A 58 -25.98 20.07 3.97
C TYR A 58 -25.32 18.83 4.59
N ARG A 59 -25.23 17.77 3.80
CA ARG A 59 -24.62 16.51 4.25
C ARG A 59 -23.13 16.49 3.97
N LEU A 60 -22.34 16.46 5.04
CA LEU A 60 -20.88 16.36 4.97
C LEU A 60 -20.37 14.93 4.66
N GLY A 61 -21.28 13.96 4.51
CA GLY A 61 -20.98 12.57 4.21
C GLY A 61 -21.32 11.61 5.33
N SER A 62 -20.77 10.39 5.28
CA SER A 62 -21.05 9.33 6.25
C SER A 62 -19.86 9.09 7.21
N ILE A 63 -20.21 8.57 8.39
CA ILE A 63 -19.27 8.10 9.42
C ILE A 63 -19.69 6.71 9.82
N ILE A 64 -18.73 5.78 9.87
CA ILE A 64 -18.96 4.42 10.35
C ILE A 64 -18.36 4.28 11.74
N LEU A 65 -19.18 3.88 12.68
CA LEU A 65 -18.82 3.67 14.08
C LEU A 65 -19.01 2.19 14.45
N GLN A 66 -18.01 1.62 15.11
CA GLN A 66 -18.16 0.33 15.76
C GLN A 66 -18.44 0.51 17.24
N LYS A 67 -19.57 -0.02 17.73
CA LYS A 67 -19.92 0.01 19.15
C LYS A 67 -19.08 -0.99 19.94
N LYS A 68 -18.40 -0.52 20.99
CA LYS A 68 -17.64 -1.34 21.94
C LYS A 68 -18.00 -0.98 23.37
N GLY A 69 -19.01 -1.68 23.90
CA GLY A 69 -19.57 -1.35 25.20
C GLY A 69 -20.17 0.06 25.19
N TYR A 70 -19.61 0.97 26.00
CA TYR A 70 -20.01 2.37 26.07
C TYR A 70 -19.27 3.27 25.05
N ASN A 71 -18.28 2.77 24.34
CA ASN A 71 -17.47 3.54 23.41
C ASN A 71 -17.81 3.24 21.95
N TYR A 72 -17.47 4.17 21.08
CA TYR A 72 -17.59 4.05 19.63
C TYR A 72 -16.23 4.24 18.98
N ASP A 73 -15.71 3.20 18.34
CA ASP A 73 -14.51 3.30 17.54
C ASP A 73 -14.87 3.87 16.17
N ILE A 74 -14.17 4.92 15.74
CA ILE A 74 -14.37 5.54 14.43
C ILE A 74 -13.69 4.65 13.39
N VAL A 75 -14.50 3.95 12.58
CA VAL A 75 -14.01 3.05 11.52
C VAL A 75 -13.81 3.81 10.20
N ASP A 76 -14.71 4.76 9.90
CA ASP A 76 -14.57 5.67 8.76
C ASP A 76 -15.02 7.08 9.13
N GLY A 77 -14.52 8.08 8.37
CA GLY A 77 -14.82 9.50 8.59
C GLY A 77 -13.85 10.23 9.52
N GLN A 78 -12.79 9.56 10.02
CA GLN A 78 -11.78 10.17 10.91
C GLN A 78 -11.23 11.49 10.38
N GLN A 79 -10.82 11.55 9.12
CA GLN A 79 -10.20 12.74 8.53
C GLN A 79 -11.12 13.95 8.63
N ARG A 80 -12.39 13.75 8.28
CA ARG A 80 -13.42 14.79 8.33
C ARG A 80 -13.70 15.23 9.76
N LEU A 81 -13.86 14.29 10.69
CA LEU A 81 -14.10 14.60 12.10
C LEU A 81 -12.95 15.39 12.73
N VAL A 82 -11.70 15.02 12.43
CA VAL A 82 -10.54 15.77 12.91
C VAL A 82 -10.53 17.18 12.34
N SER A 83 -10.81 17.36 11.05
CA SER A 83 -10.85 18.70 10.41
C SER A 83 -11.95 19.58 10.99
N LEU A 84 -13.14 19.03 11.20
CA LEU A 84 -14.22 19.73 11.88
C LEU A 84 -13.86 20.10 13.33
N SER A 85 -13.13 19.21 14.02
CA SER A 85 -12.63 19.47 15.37
C SER A 85 -11.65 20.64 15.42
N LEU A 86 -10.78 20.77 14.42
CA LEU A 86 -9.85 21.91 14.32
C LEU A 86 -10.61 23.23 14.14
N LEU A 87 -11.69 23.23 13.36
CA LEU A 87 -12.54 24.40 13.17
C LEU A 87 -13.26 24.77 14.45
N TYR A 88 -13.84 23.80 15.19
CA TYR A 88 -14.42 24.04 16.50
C TYR A 88 -13.39 24.62 17.49
N PHE A 89 -12.20 24.06 17.51
CA PHE A 89 -11.12 24.54 18.37
C PHE A 89 -10.75 26.00 18.05
N TYR A 90 -10.68 26.37 16.76
CA TYR A 90 -10.41 27.75 16.35
C TYR A 90 -11.51 28.70 16.82
N ILE A 91 -12.79 28.35 16.61
CA ILE A 91 -13.94 29.18 17.01
C ILE A 91 -13.97 29.36 18.53
N HIS A 92 -13.71 28.28 19.29
CA HIS A 92 -13.59 28.33 20.74
C HIS A 92 -12.44 29.24 21.20
N ALA A 93 -11.28 29.16 20.57
CA ALA A 93 -10.12 30.00 20.90
C ALA A 93 -10.41 31.51 20.68
N ARG A 94 -11.27 31.83 19.70
CA ARG A 94 -11.72 33.21 19.42
C ARG A 94 -12.88 33.67 20.30
N ASN A 95 -13.68 32.74 20.81
CA ASN A 95 -14.81 33.02 21.69
C ASN A 95 -14.96 31.92 22.76
N PRO A 96 -14.29 32.04 23.92
CA PRO A 96 -14.30 31.04 25.00
C PRO A 96 -15.66 30.75 25.64
N GLN A 97 -16.70 31.54 25.35
CA GLN A 97 -18.07 31.26 25.78
C GLN A 97 -18.66 29.99 25.17
N PHE A 98 -18.09 29.51 24.05
CA PHE A 98 -18.50 28.25 23.44
C PHE A 98 -17.80 27.08 24.12
N THR A 99 -18.59 26.12 24.62
CA THR A 99 -18.05 24.89 25.20
C THR A 99 -17.43 24.01 24.12
N LEU A 100 -16.16 23.64 24.31
CA LEU A 100 -15.49 22.72 23.39
C LEU A 100 -16.04 21.30 23.59
N PRO A 101 -16.53 20.64 22.50
CA PRO A 101 -17.04 19.28 22.61
C PRO A 101 -16.01 18.30 23.17
N PRO A 102 -16.44 17.27 23.93
CA PRO A 102 -15.53 16.33 24.59
C PRO A 102 -14.57 15.62 23.64
N PHE A 103 -15.06 15.19 22.48
CA PHE A 103 -14.23 14.55 21.45
C PHE A 103 -13.09 15.47 21.01
N VAL A 104 -13.41 16.75 20.73
CA VAL A 104 -12.41 17.72 20.29
C VAL A 104 -11.36 17.98 21.37
N ARG A 105 -11.78 17.99 22.64
CA ARG A 105 -10.89 18.18 23.80
C ARG A 105 -9.94 17.02 24.03
N ASN A 106 -10.42 15.79 23.81
CA ASN A 106 -9.73 14.56 24.20
C ASN A 106 -9.05 13.84 23.04
N CYS A 107 -9.08 14.40 21.83
CA CYS A 107 -8.48 13.78 20.65
C CYS A 107 -6.94 13.84 20.72
N LEU A 108 -6.30 12.70 20.92
CA LEU A 108 -4.85 12.57 20.97
C LEU A 108 -4.32 11.93 19.69
N PHE A 109 -3.17 12.41 19.22
CA PHE A 109 -2.48 11.88 18.03
C PHE A 109 -1.01 11.62 18.37
N ASP A 110 -0.58 10.39 18.17
CA ASP A 110 0.81 9.98 18.44
C ASP A 110 1.70 10.15 17.22
N SER A 111 1.18 9.98 16.03
CA SER A 111 1.93 10.09 14.77
C SER A 111 2.45 11.51 14.53
N VAL A 112 3.76 11.63 14.25
CA VAL A 112 4.41 12.90 13.88
C VAL A 112 3.72 13.51 12.65
N ARG A 113 3.41 12.67 11.65
CA ARG A 113 2.70 13.11 10.43
C ARG A 113 1.33 13.73 10.73
N SER A 114 0.56 13.10 11.64
CA SER A 114 -0.72 13.67 12.08
C SER A 114 -0.52 15.02 12.73
N LYS A 115 0.46 15.16 13.61
CA LYS A 115 0.76 16.42 14.31
C LYS A 115 1.12 17.53 13.33
N ASP A 116 1.93 17.24 12.33
CA ASP A 116 2.37 18.23 11.33
C ASP A 116 1.22 18.66 10.42
N ASN A 117 0.40 17.72 9.95
CA ASN A 117 -0.78 18.03 9.14
C ASN A 117 -1.84 18.80 9.94
N ILE A 118 -2.06 18.45 11.21
CA ILE A 118 -2.96 19.17 12.12
C ILE A 118 -2.48 20.62 12.29
N ARG A 119 -1.18 20.82 12.53
CA ARG A 119 -0.61 22.18 12.66
C ARG A 119 -0.78 22.97 11.38
N SER A 120 -0.46 22.38 10.22
CA SER A 120 -0.58 23.03 8.92
C SER A 120 -2.03 23.43 8.62
N ASN A 121 -2.97 22.52 8.84
CA ASN A 121 -4.39 22.79 8.59
C ASN A 121 -5.00 23.77 9.61
N TYR A 122 -4.54 23.74 10.87
CA TYR A 122 -4.94 24.74 11.85
C TYR A 122 -4.43 26.16 11.47
N GLN A 123 -3.19 26.26 10.99
CA GLN A 123 -2.66 27.53 10.47
C GLN A 123 -3.44 28.02 9.26
N LEU A 124 -3.88 27.13 8.39
CA LEU A 124 -4.75 27.46 7.25
C LEU A 124 -6.10 28.03 7.74
N ILE A 125 -6.78 27.32 8.65
CA ILE A 125 -8.04 27.78 9.26
C ILE A 125 -7.86 29.16 9.86
N ARG A 126 -6.78 29.36 10.62
CA ARG A 126 -6.44 30.65 11.23
C ARG A 126 -6.29 31.76 10.18
N ALA A 127 -5.59 31.49 9.09
CA ALA A 127 -5.37 32.47 8.03
C ALA A 127 -6.66 32.81 7.29
N GLN A 128 -7.48 31.82 6.93
CA GLN A 128 -8.72 32.00 6.19
C GLN A 128 -9.80 32.73 7.04
N LEU A 129 -9.91 32.35 8.30
CA LEU A 129 -10.94 32.91 9.18
C LEU A 129 -10.47 34.14 9.98
N ALA A 130 -9.22 34.60 9.77
CA ALA A 130 -8.68 35.78 10.48
C ALA A 130 -9.51 37.04 10.25
N SER A 131 -10.03 37.21 9.04
CA SER A 131 -10.87 38.37 8.64
C SER A 131 -12.33 38.24 9.05
N TYR A 132 -12.75 37.10 9.59
CA TYR A 132 -14.14 36.90 9.98
C TYR A 132 -14.50 37.72 11.21
N SER A 133 -15.57 38.49 11.13
CA SER A 133 -16.16 39.16 12.28
C SER A 133 -16.72 38.11 13.26
N GLU A 134 -16.93 38.51 14.51
CA GLU A 134 -17.57 37.64 15.52
C GLU A 134 -18.95 37.17 15.05
N ASN A 135 -19.71 38.04 14.37
CA ASN A 135 -21.00 37.68 13.84
C ASN A 135 -20.90 36.61 12.74
N LYS A 136 -19.89 36.66 11.89
CA LYS A 136 -19.66 35.61 10.86
C LYS A 136 -19.25 34.31 11.52
N LEU A 137 -18.38 34.31 12.55
CA LEU A 137 -18.03 33.12 13.33
C LEU A 137 -19.23 32.50 14.05
N LYS A 138 -20.14 33.34 14.60
CA LYS A 138 -21.41 32.87 15.17
C LYS A 138 -22.31 32.22 14.11
N LYS A 139 -22.35 32.73 12.86
CA LYS A 139 -23.07 32.06 11.76
C LYS A 139 -22.48 30.70 11.44
N VAL A 140 -21.15 30.55 11.38
CA VAL A 140 -20.50 29.27 11.19
C VAL A 140 -20.91 28.29 12.30
N LEU A 141 -20.85 28.70 13.57
CA LEU A 141 -21.26 27.84 14.67
C LEU A 141 -22.74 27.45 14.60
N ASN A 142 -23.62 28.39 14.23
CA ASN A 142 -25.05 28.09 14.01
C ASN A 142 -25.25 27.11 12.86
N ALA A 143 -24.42 27.14 11.80
CA ALA A 143 -24.48 26.15 10.73
C ALA A 143 -24.16 24.73 11.26
N PHE A 144 -23.18 24.56 12.14
CA PHE A 144 -22.90 23.27 12.81
C PHE A 144 -24.10 22.77 13.62
N LYS A 145 -24.83 23.68 14.26
CA LYS A 145 -26.00 23.34 15.09
C LYS A 145 -27.25 23.04 14.28
N GLU A 146 -27.46 23.71 13.13
CA GLU A 146 -28.75 23.68 12.47
C GLU A 146 -28.72 23.18 11.03
N LYS A 147 -27.61 23.39 10.31
CA LYS A 147 -27.56 23.19 8.87
C LYS A 147 -26.66 22.05 8.41
N LEU A 148 -25.58 21.78 9.14
CA LEU A 148 -24.62 20.73 8.77
C LEU A 148 -24.97 19.41 9.44
N GLU A 149 -25.07 18.35 8.66
CA GLU A 149 -25.37 17.00 9.15
C GLU A 149 -24.41 15.97 8.62
N ILE A 150 -24.31 14.87 9.36
CA ILE A 150 -23.58 13.64 8.95
C ILE A 150 -24.50 12.43 9.05
N VAL A 151 -24.26 11.46 8.19
CA VAL A 151 -24.92 10.15 8.27
C VAL A 151 -24.06 9.24 9.14
N VAL A 152 -24.61 8.78 10.25
CA VAL A 152 -23.93 7.88 11.17
C VAL A 152 -24.44 6.47 10.96
N LEU A 153 -23.52 5.53 10.75
CA LEU A 153 -23.76 4.12 10.67
C LEU A 153 -23.08 3.46 11.88
N VAL A 154 -23.88 2.89 12.76
CA VAL A 154 -23.39 2.18 13.96
C VAL A 154 -23.51 0.69 13.71
N VAL A 155 -22.40 -0.03 13.85
CA VAL A 155 -22.35 -1.48 13.75
C VAL A 155 -21.85 -2.10 15.05
N ASN A 156 -22.35 -3.29 15.36
CA ASN A 156 -22.01 -3.97 16.61
C ASN A 156 -20.80 -4.90 16.47
N ASN A 157 -20.53 -5.37 15.26
CA ASN A 157 -19.42 -6.25 15.01
C ASN A 157 -18.45 -5.62 13.98
N GLU A 158 -17.22 -5.98 14.11
CA GLU A 158 -16.13 -5.41 13.33
C GLU A 158 -16.09 -5.91 11.89
N ARG A 159 -16.54 -7.15 11.64
CA ARG A 159 -16.61 -7.68 10.28
C ARG A 159 -17.56 -6.85 9.43
N GLU A 160 -18.69 -6.51 9.99
CA GLU A 160 -19.67 -5.63 9.35
C GLU A 160 -19.14 -4.21 9.16
N ALA A 161 -18.41 -3.67 10.16
CA ALA A 161 -17.76 -2.38 10.05
C ALA A 161 -16.80 -2.30 8.87
N PHE A 162 -15.97 -3.33 8.70
CA PHE A 162 -15.03 -3.38 7.58
C PHE A 162 -15.70 -3.66 6.23
N GLN A 163 -16.75 -4.46 6.17
CA GLN A 163 -17.52 -4.64 4.94
C GLN A 163 -18.14 -3.32 4.46
N LEU A 164 -18.68 -2.53 5.37
CA LEU A 164 -19.21 -1.20 5.06
C LEU A 164 -18.09 -0.24 4.66
N PHE A 165 -16.97 -0.25 5.36
CA PHE A 165 -15.79 0.55 5.04
C PHE A 165 -15.27 0.22 3.63
N ASP A 166 -15.11 -1.07 3.30
CA ASP A 166 -14.67 -1.51 1.97
C ASP A 166 -15.67 -1.08 0.89
N SER A 167 -16.98 -1.23 1.14
CA SER A 167 -18.03 -0.86 0.19
C SER A 167 -18.13 0.65 -0.05
N GLN A 168 -17.87 1.47 0.95
CA GLN A 168 -17.86 2.93 0.83
C GLN A 168 -16.60 3.43 0.12
N ASN A 169 -15.45 2.82 0.37
CA ASN A 169 -14.21 3.17 -0.32
C ASN A 169 -14.24 2.84 -1.81
N ALA A 170 -15.04 1.85 -2.22
CA ALA A 170 -15.27 1.55 -3.64
C ALA A 170 -16.02 2.67 -4.39
N ARG A 171 -16.62 3.62 -3.69
CA ARG A 171 -17.37 4.77 -4.27
C ARG A 171 -16.65 6.11 -4.13
N GLY A 172 -15.54 6.18 -3.37
CA GLY A 172 -14.75 7.41 -3.14
C GLY A 172 -13.36 7.34 -3.75
N LYS A 173 -12.40 8.08 -3.16
CA LYS A 173 -10.98 7.94 -3.49
C LYS A 173 -10.51 6.59 -2.95
N GLU A 174 -10.23 5.67 -3.86
CA GLU A 174 -9.78 4.32 -3.50
C GLU A 174 -8.58 4.35 -2.57
N LEU A 175 -8.65 3.56 -1.49
CA LEU A 175 -7.48 3.30 -0.65
C LEU A 175 -6.48 2.45 -1.43
N ASN A 176 -5.20 2.69 -1.20
CA ASN A 176 -4.20 1.82 -1.77
C ASN A 176 -4.32 0.40 -1.18
N PRO A 177 -4.11 -0.64 -1.98
CA PRO A 177 -4.22 -2.03 -1.51
C PRO A 177 -3.36 -2.32 -0.27
N HIS A 178 -2.19 -1.73 -0.16
CA HIS A 178 -1.30 -1.91 1.00
C HIS A 178 -1.84 -1.25 2.28
N ASP A 179 -2.63 -0.16 2.19
CA ASP A 179 -3.29 0.43 3.36
C ASP A 179 -4.41 -0.49 3.90
N LEU A 180 -5.12 -1.19 3.00
CA LEU A 180 -6.10 -2.21 3.37
C LEU A 180 -5.43 -3.42 4.05
N LEU A 181 -4.28 -3.86 3.54
CA LEU A 181 -3.48 -4.92 4.16
C LEU A 181 -3.01 -4.52 5.56
N LYS A 182 -2.52 -3.29 5.73
CA LYS A 182 -2.16 -2.76 7.06
C LYS A 182 -3.31 -2.92 8.04
N ALA A 183 -4.49 -2.41 7.68
CA ALA A 183 -5.67 -2.47 8.53
C ALA A 183 -6.06 -3.92 8.87
N TYR A 184 -6.03 -4.82 7.87
CA TYR A 184 -6.32 -6.23 8.05
C TYR A 184 -5.38 -6.90 9.07
N HIS A 185 -4.06 -6.68 8.95
CA HIS A 185 -3.07 -7.33 9.82
C HIS A 185 -3.03 -6.74 11.22
N LEU A 186 -3.20 -5.42 11.38
CA LEU A 186 -3.35 -4.82 12.71
C LEU A 186 -4.56 -5.39 13.45
N ARG A 187 -5.63 -5.67 12.73
CA ARG A 187 -6.79 -6.34 13.29
C ARG A 187 -6.48 -7.77 13.75
N ALA A 188 -5.69 -8.53 12.97
CA ALA A 188 -5.30 -9.90 13.35
C ALA A 188 -4.42 -9.94 14.62
N MET A 189 -3.80 -8.83 15.00
CA MET A 189 -2.97 -8.67 16.20
C MET A 189 -3.77 -8.31 17.46
N ARG A 190 -5.10 -8.44 17.47
CA ARG A 190 -5.92 -8.08 18.62
C ARG A 190 -5.48 -8.76 19.91
N GLY A 191 -5.51 -7.99 20.99
CA GLY A 191 -5.09 -8.43 22.32
C GLY A 191 -3.60 -8.29 22.58
N ASP A 192 -2.82 -7.88 21.57
CA ASP A 192 -1.40 -7.61 21.75
C ASP A 192 -1.14 -6.10 21.80
N GLU A 193 -1.41 -5.50 22.94
CA GLU A 193 -1.28 -4.05 23.18
C GLU A 193 0.17 -3.55 23.04
N ILE A 194 1.16 -4.45 23.10
CA ILE A 194 2.58 -4.10 23.02
C ILE A 194 3.06 -4.09 21.56
N LEU A 195 2.73 -5.12 20.79
CA LEU A 195 3.22 -5.25 19.42
C LEU A 195 2.50 -4.34 18.42
N ILE A 196 1.26 -3.98 18.67
CA ILE A 196 0.48 -3.11 17.76
C ILE A 196 1.14 -1.73 17.57
N PRO A 197 1.46 -0.96 18.61
CA PRO A 197 2.13 0.33 18.45
C PRO A 197 3.48 0.19 17.73
N TYR A 198 4.22 -0.88 18.02
CA TYR A 198 5.50 -1.18 17.35
C TYR A 198 5.31 -1.44 15.85
N ALA A 199 4.34 -2.28 15.47
CA ALA A 199 4.04 -2.57 14.07
C ALA A 199 3.59 -1.32 13.30
N VAL A 200 2.76 -0.48 13.93
CA VAL A 200 2.33 0.81 13.37
C VAL A 200 3.51 1.75 13.17
N ASP A 201 4.35 1.94 14.18
CA ASP A 201 5.54 2.80 14.10
C ASP A 201 6.50 2.34 12.99
N LYS A 202 6.75 1.02 12.94
CA LYS A 202 7.59 0.41 11.90
C LYS A 202 7.04 0.64 10.48
N TRP A 203 5.72 0.56 10.31
CA TRP A 203 5.06 0.84 9.03
C TRP A 203 5.14 2.32 8.66
N GLU A 204 4.81 3.21 9.59
CA GLU A 204 4.76 4.65 9.33
C GLU A 204 6.15 5.27 9.06
N LYS A 205 7.22 4.65 9.54
CA LYS A 205 8.60 5.04 9.22
C LYS A 205 8.99 4.74 7.77
N GLN A 206 8.28 3.82 7.09
CA GLN A 206 8.54 3.54 5.69
C GLN A 206 7.97 4.65 4.79
N GLN A 207 8.66 4.92 3.70
CA GLN A 207 8.10 5.82 2.69
C GLN A 207 6.95 5.11 1.95
N LYS A 208 5.81 5.78 1.79
CA LYS A 208 4.64 5.20 1.11
C LYS A 208 4.94 4.71 -0.30
N GLY A 209 5.80 5.44 -1.02
CA GLY A 209 6.25 5.05 -2.35
C GLY A 209 7.03 3.74 -2.37
N ASP A 210 7.84 3.48 -1.34
CA ASP A 210 8.64 2.25 -1.24
C ASP A 210 7.75 1.02 -0.99
N ILE A 211 6.76 1.14 -0.10
CA ILE A 211 5.79 0.06 0.15
C ILE A 211 4.98 -0.25 -1.12
N ARG A 212 4.48 0.77 -1.78
CA ARG A 212 3.76 0.61 -3.04
C ARG A 212 4.62 -0.08 -4.09
N LYS A 213 5.86 0.39 -4.28
CA LYS A 213 6.83 -0.18 -5.21
C LYS A 213 7.11 -1.65 -4.89
N LEU A 214 7.28 -1.99 -3.61
CA LEU A 214 7.51 -3.37 -3.18
C LEU A 214 6.38 -4.30 -3.63
N PHE A 215 5.12 -3.96 -3.37
CA PHE A 215 3.99 -4.80 -3.77
C PHE A 215 3.78 -4.82 -5.28
N GLU A 216 3.71 -3.65 -5.93
CA GLU A 216 3.37 -3.55 -7.36
C GLU A 216 4.48 -4.06 -8.29
N LYS A 217 5.75 -3.93 -7.90
CA LYS A 217 6.89 -4.25 -8.78
C LYS A 217 7.63 -5.52 -8.41
N TYR A 218 7.52 -5.99 -7.17
CA TYR A 218 8.29 -7.16 -6.73
C TYR A 218 7.42 -8.29 -6.21
N LEU A 219 6.82 -8.16 -5.05
CA LEU A 219 6.15 -9.30 -4.40
C LEU A 219 5.04 -9.89 -5.25
N PHE A 220 4.11 -9.07 -5.72
CA PHE A 220 2.98 -9.55 -6.49
C PHE A 220 3.37 -10.12 -7.87
N PRO A 221 4.17 -9.44 -8.70
CA PRO A 221 4.63 -10.01 -9.95
C PRO A 221 5.39 -11.33 -9.77
N ILE A 222 6.37 -11.39 -8.86
CA ILE A 222 7.13 -12.62 -8.60
C ILE A 222 6.19 -13.76 -8.19
N LEU A 223 5.28 -13.52 -7.25
CA LEU A 223 4.31 -14.54 -6.81
C LEU A 223 3.45 -15.04 -7.98
N ARG A 224 2.97 -14.16 -8.84
CA ARG A 224 2.17 -14.53 -10.03
C ARG A 224 2.98 -15.34 -11.03
N TRP A 225 4.19 -14.90 -11.35
CA TRP A 225 5.06 -15.58 -12.29
C TRP A 225 5.53 -16.95 -11.78
N THR A 226 5.75 -17.12 -10.48
CA THR A 226 6.01 -18.46 -9.90
C THR A 226 4.83 -19.42 -10.06
N GLN A 227 3.62 -18.90 -10.26
CA GLN A 227 2.41 -19.65 -10.53
C GLN A 227 2.10 -19.76 -12.05
N GLN A 228 2.98 -19.25 -12.90
CA GLN A 228 2.81 -19.13 -14.35
C GLN A 228 1.54 -18.33 -14.74
N LYS A 229 1.22 -17.27 -13.95
CA LYS A 229 0.08 -16.40 -14.17
C LYS A 229 0.54 -15.00 -14.57
N LYS A 230 -0.16 -14.39 -15.54
CA LYS A 230 0.08 -13.02 -15.99
C LYS A 230 -0.27 -12.00 -14.88
N VAL A 231 0.48 -10.92 -14.86
CA VAL A 231 0.30 -9.78 -13.94
C VAL A 231 -0.44 -8.66 -14.64
N TYR A 232 -0.01 -8.31 -15.86
CA TYR A 232 -0.48 -7.11 -16.56
C TYR A 232 -1.83 -7.34 -17.22
N LYS A 233 -2.86 -6.64 -16.71
CA LYS A 233 -4.21 -6.56 -17.28
C LYS A 233 -4.29 -5.37 -18.25
N GLU A 234 -5.24 -5.41 -19.20
CA GLU A 234 -5.30 -4.44 -20.30
C GLU A 234 -5.47 -2.97 -19.90
N LYS A 235 -6.04 -2.67 -18.72
CA LYS A 235 -6.46 -1.30 -18.34
C LYS A 235 -6.25 -0.92 -16.87
N SER A 236 -5.54 -1.70 -16.04
CA SER A 236 -5.46 -1.42 -14.59
C SER A 236 -4.07 -1.54 -14.00
N ASN A 237 -3.88 -0.91 -12.84
CA ASN A 237 -2.73 -1.12 -11.98
C ASN A 237 -2.50 -2.62 -11.73
N ASN A 238 -1.25 -3.01 -11.62
CA ASN A 238 -0.84 -4.40 -11.53
C ASN A 238 -1.23 -5.08 -10.21
N PHE A 239 -1.40 -4.29 -9.15
CA PHE A 239 -1.78 -4.73 -7.82
C PHE A 239 -3.01 -3.96 -7.36
N THR A 240 -4.13 -4.66 -7.23
CA THR A 240 -5.45 -4.09 -6.95
C THR A 240 -5.98 -4.55 -5.59
N GLN A 241 -7.12 -4.03 -5.17
CA GLN A 241 -7.78 -4.45 -3.93
C GLN A 241 -8.17 -5.93 -3.95
N ASP A 242 -8.52 -6.50 -5.10
CA ASP A 242 -8.83 -7.93 -5.23
C ASP A 242 -7.60 -8.81 -4.97
N ASP A 243 -6.42 -8.31 -5.30
CA ASP A 243 -5.17 -9.06 -5.17
C ASP A 243 -4.65 -9.13 -3.73
N ILE A 244 -5.19 -8.33 -2.80
CA ILE A 244 -4.80 -8.35 -1.38
C ILE A 244 -5.03 -9.72 -0.73
N VAL A 245 -5.93 -10.53 -1.26
CA VAL A 245 -6.20 -11.89 -0.76
C VAL A 245 -4.92 -12.74 -0.67
N HIS A 246 -3.97 -12.52 -1.58
CA HIS A 246 -2.69 -13.24 -1.61
C HIS A 246 -1.79 -12.92 -0.41
N TYR A 247 -2.03 -11.81 0.28
CA TYR A 247 -1.22 -11.33 1.40
C TYR A 247 -1.98 -11.25 2.73
N LYS A 248 -3.16 -11.87 2.82
CA LYS A 248 -3.91 -11.97 4.09
C LYS A 248 -3.28 -12.95 5.08
N GLY A 249 -2.42 -13.83 4.59
CA GLY A 249 -1.78 -14.85 5.43
C GLY A 249 -2.75 -15.91 5.94
N VAL A 250 -2.30 -16.71 6.89
CA VAL A 250 -3.08 -17.75 7.56
C VAL A 250 -3.47 -17.24 8.95
N ASP A 251 -4.75 -17.42 9.33
CA ASP A 251 -5.20 -17.11 10.69
C ASP A 251 -4.44 -17.97 11.71
N ALA A 252 -3.94 -17.33 12.77
CA ALA A 252 -3.21 -18.00 13.85
C ALA A 252 -4.04 -19.13 14.51
N ASN A 253 -5.36 -19.00 14.49
CA ASN A 253 -6.31 -19.99 15.00
C ASN A 253 -6.87 -20.94 13.93
N SER A 254 -6.37 -20.80 12.68
CA SER A 254 -6.81 -21.67 11.59
C SER A 254 -6.58 -23.16 11.91
N PRO A 255 -7.49 -24.05 11.50
CA PRO A 255 -7.28 -25.50 11.59
C PRO A 255 -6.18 -26.01 10.64
N TYR A 256 -5.61 -25.15 9.78
CA TYR A 256 -4.54 -25.52 8.86
C TYR A 256 -3.24 -25.83 9.62
N SER A 257 -3.20 -27.01 10.21
CA SER A 257 -2.10 -27.46 11.08
C SER A 257 -0.75 -27.55 10.38
N TYR A 258 -0.71 -27.92 9.11
CA TYR A 258 0.51 -27.97 8.31
C TYR A 258 1.15 -26.57 8.16
N GLY A 259 0.33 -25.57 7.82
CA GLY A 259 0.81 -24.18 7.73
C GLY A 259 1.41 -23.69 9.05
N LYS A 260 0.76 -23.97 10.18
CA LYS A 260 1.28 -23.63 11.51
C LYS A 260 2.64 -24.29 11.80
N ARG A 261 2.82 -25.53 11.39
CA ARG A 261 4.07 -26.27 11.59
C ARG A 261 5.20 -25.68 10.76
N VAL A 262 4.94 -25.41 9.48
CA VAL A 262 5.93 -24.85 8.56
C VAL A 262 6.34 -23.45 8.99
N ILE A 263 5.38 -22.59 9.26
CA ILE A 263 5.63 -21.16 9.61
C ILE A 263 6.47 -21.07 10.89
N LYS A 264 6.20 -21.90 11.91
CA LYS A 264 7.01 -21.93 13.14
C LYS A 264 8.45 -22.39 12.92
N ALA A 265 8.70 -23.20 11.90
CA ALA A 265 10.03 -23.73 11.59
C ALA A 265 10.86 -22.83 10.66
N MET A 266 10.23 -21.84 10.01
CA MET A 266 10.90 -20.98 9.04
C MET A 266 11.44 -19.71 9.71
N PRO A 267 12.77 -19.52 9.75
CA PRO A 267 13.38 -18.33 10.35
C PRO A 267 13.28 -17.09 9.42
N VAL A 268 12.89 -17.27 8.15
CA VAL A 268 12.90 -16.22 7.12
C VAL A 268 11.65 -16.35 6.23
N PHE A 269 11.11 -15.23 5.78
CA PHE A 269 10.00 -15.21 4.85
C PHE A 269 10.40 -15.70 3.46
N GLN A 270 9.45 -16.30 2.74
CA GLN A 270 9.55 -16.64 1.32
C GLN A 270 8.30 -16.15 0.59
N ILE A 271 8.49 -15.56 -0.59
CA ILE A 271 7.40 -14.96 -1.40
C ILE A 271 6.32 -16.00 -1.74
N THR A 272 6.70 -17.24 -1.91
CA THR A 272 5.79 -18.33 -2.31
C THR A 272 5.09 -19.01 -1.15
N GLU A 273 5.50 -18.72 0.07
CA GLU A 273 5.00 -19.41 1.27
C GLU A 273 4.02 -18.54 2.06
N SER A 274 3.15 -19.19 2.81
CA SER A 274 2.20 -18.51 3.68
C SER A 274 2.87 -18.03 4.96
N PHE A 275 2.34 -16.97 5.53
CA PHE A 275 2.73 -16.41 6.82
C PHE A 275 1.50 -16.24 7.73
N VAL A 276 1.70 -16.06 9.03
CA VAL A 276 0.60 -15.83 9.98
C VAL A 276 0.15 -14.38 9.88
N ALA A 277 -1.18 -14.19 9.76
CA ALA A 277 -1.77 -12.86 9.74
C ALA A 277 -1.48 -12.10 11.04
N GLY A 278 -1.14 -10.83 10.92
CA GLY A 278 -0.79 -9.98 12.06
C GLY A 278 0.64 -9.47 11.98
N ASN A 279 1.43 -9.64 13.05
CA ASN A 279 2.79 -9.10 13.15
C ASN A 279 3.73 -9.62 12.05
N ASP A 280 3.60 -10.89 11.66
CA ASP A 280 4.44 -11.47 10.59
C ASP A 280 4.34 -10.71 9.28
N PHE A 281 3.17 -10.14 8.97
CA PHE A 281 3.02 -9.29 7.78
C PHE A 281 3.94 -8.06 7.85
N PHE A 282 3.97 -7.36 8.98
CA PHE A 282 4.81 -6.16 9.13
C PHE A 282 6.29 -6.50 9.11
N GLU A 283 6.65 -7.64 9.71
CA GLU A 283 8.01 -8.18 9.65
C GLU A 283 8.39 -8.55 8.22
N MET A 284 7.52 -9.25 7.49
CA MET A 284 7.69 -9.61 6.09
C MET A 284 7.89 -8.36 5.21
N VAL A 285 7.04 -7.36 5.33
CA VAL A 285 7.16 -6.12 4.54
C VAL A 285 8.49 -5.43 4.84
N SER A 286 8.86 -5.30 6.11
CA SER A 286 10.14 -4.72 6.50
C SER A 286 11.33 -5.49 5.93
N TYR A 287 11.29 -6.82 6.01
CA TYR A 287 12.31 -7.69 5.46
C TYR A 287 12.48 -7.48 3.95
N TYR A 288 11.37 -7.51 3.19
CA TYR A 288 11.44 -7.36 1.74
C TYR A 288 11.77 -5.93 1.29
N LEU A 289 11.45 -4.90 2.03
CA LEU A 289 11.90 -3.53 1.74
C LEU A 289 13.44 -3.41 1.80
N HIS A 290 14.07 -4.04 2.78
CA HIS A 290 15.52 -4.07 2.87
C HIS A 290 16.12 -4.95 1.78
N LEU A 291 15.55 -6.13 1.57
CA LEU A 291 16.03 -7.07 0.56
C LEU A 291 15.90 -6.50 -0.85
N GLN A 292 14.80 -5.85 -1.19
CA GLN A 292 14.63 -5.19 -2.48
C GLN A 292 15.76 -4.19 -2.76
N LYS A 293 16.04 -3.28 -1.82
CA LYS A 293 17.12 -2.29 -1.97
C LYS A 293 18.49 -2.96 -2.12
N TYR A 294 18.72 -4.01 -1.35
CA TYR A 294 19.96 -4.79 -1.45
C TYR A 294 20.12 -5.44 -2.82
N ILE A 295 19.07 -6.07 -3.34
CA ILE A 295 19.09 -6.73 -4.66
C ILE A 295 19.21 -5.70 -5.79
N GLU A 296 18.47 -4.58 -5.74
CA GLU A 296 18.60 -3.50 -6.72
C GLU A 296 20.06 -2.99 -6.80
N ASN A 297 20.71 -2.81 -5.66
CA ASN A 297 22.12 -2.42 -5.61
C ASN A 297 23.05 -3.49 -6.21
N LYS A 298 22.79 -4.77 -5.94
CA LYS A 298 23.57 -5.88 -6.55
C LYS A 298 23.39 -5.92 -8.07
N CYS A 299 22.18 -5.73 -8.58
CA CYS A 299 21.91 -5.66 -10.00
C CYS A 299 22.67 -4.49 -10.65
N LEU A 300 22.66 -3.32 -10.00
CA LEU A 300 23.40 -2.15 -10.45
C LEU A 300 24.90 -2.42 -10.51
N GLN A 301 25.50 -2.91 -9.42
CA GLN A 301 26.94 -3.23 -9.33
C GLN A 301 27.37 -4.25 -10.40
N PHE A 302 26.55 -5.29 -10.62
CA PHE A 302 26.85 -6.28 -11.66
C PHE A 302 26.84 -5.67 -13.05
N ARG A 303 25.87 -4.83 -13.35
CA ARG A 303 25.75 -4.13 -14.64
C ARG A 303 26.89 -3.16 -14.89
N GLU A 304 27.31 -2.42 -13.85
CA GLU A 304 28.40 -1.42 -13.95
C GLU A 304 29.74 -2.05 -14.34
N LYS A 305 30.00 -3.31 -14.00
CA LYS A 305 31.19 -4.02 -14.48
C LYS A 305 31.32 -4.00 -16.00
N PHE A 306 30.19 -4.17 -16.72
CA PHE A 306 30.21 -4.18 -18.19
C PHE A 306 30.33 -2.78 -18.81
N VAL A 307 29.81 -1.74 -18.15
CA VAL A 307 29.95 -0.35 -18.61
C VAL A 307 31.40 0.08 -18.52
N GLN A 308 32.07 -0.22 -17.42
CA GLN A 308 33.48 0.15 -17.21
C GLN A 308 34.45 -0.58 -18.16
N GLU A 309 34.20 -1.84 -18.44
CA GLU A 309 35.08 -2.66 -19.28
C GLU A 309 34.93 -2.39 -20.77
N ARG A 310 33.83 -1.80 -21.26
CA ARG A 310 33.47 -1.84 -22.70
C ARG A 310 32.88 -0.58 -23.30
N ALA A 311 32.81 0.53 -22.58
CA ALA A 311 32.29 1.83 -23.04
C ALA A 311 30.82 1.79 -23.57
N GLU A 312 30.09 0.72 -23.38
CA GLU A 312 28.70 0.57 -23.82
C GLU A 312 27.78 0.22 -22.67
N ASN A 313 26.67 0.96 -22.56
CA ASN A 313 25.68 0.73 -21.52
C ASN A 313 24.60 -0.25 -22.01
N PRO A 314 24.55 -1.50 -21.50
CA PRO A 314 23.53 -2.47 -21.88
C PRO A 314 22.15 -2.14 -21.29
N TYR A 315 21.99 -0.99 -20.66
CA TYR A 315 20.79 -0.65 -19.89
C TYR A 315 19.51 -0.72 -20.70
N SER A 316 18.55 -1.42 -20.14
CA SER A 316 17.16 -1.53 -20.62
C SER A 316 16.25 -1.58 -19.41
N PRO A 317 15.41 -0.57 -19.15
CA PRO A 317 14.60 -0.50 -17.91
C PRO A 317 13.78 -1.75 -17.64
N LEU A 318 13.21 -2.35 -18.69
CA LEU A 318 12.37 -3.55 -18.54
C LEU A 318 13.17 -4.83 -18.37
N SER A 319 14.33 -4.95 -19.04
CA SER A 319 15.24 -6.09 -18.81
C SER A 319 15.88 -6.02 -17.43
N ASP A 320 16.23 -4.82 -16.98
CA ASP A 320 16.78 -4.59 -15.64
C ASP A 320 15.75 -4.93 -14.56
N TYR A 321 14.51 -4.51 -14.77
CA TYR A 321 13.39 -4.89 -13.89
C TYR A 321 13.22 -6.41 -13.80
N LEU A 322 13.24 -7.09 -14.94
CA LEU A 322 13.14 -8.56 -15.00
C LEU A 322 14.34 -9.24 -14.32
N PHE A 323 15.54 -8.70 -14.49
CA PHE A 323 16.76 -9.15 -13.83
C PHE A 323 16.66 -9.00 -12.31
N CYS A 324 16.25 -7.84 -11.81
CA CYS A 324 16.09 -7.62 -10.39
C CYS A 324 15.01 -8.53 -9.78
N CYS A 325 13.87 -8.73 -10.47
CA CYS A 325 12.84 -9.66 -10.00
C CYS A 325 13.35 -11.12 -9.98
N GLY A 326 14.06 -11.54 -11.02
CA GLY A 326 14.64 -12.88 -11.08
C GLY A 326 15.67 -13.11 -9.98
N LEU A 327 16.54 -12.14 -9.73
CA LEU A 327 17.54 -12.23 -8.68
C LEU A 327 16.92 -12.18 -7.29
N LEU A 328 15.89 -11.38 -7.08
CA LEU A 328 15.14 -11.37 -5.83
C LEU A 328 14.48 -12.73 -5.56
N ALA A 329 13.79 -13.29 -6.55
CA ALA A 329 13.15 -14.61 -6.42
C ALA A 329 14.17 -15.73 -6.12
N TYR A 330 15.29 -15.69 -6.81
CA TYR A 330 16.37 -16.66 -6.60
C TYR A 330 16.98 -16.56 -5.19
N TYR A 331 17.35 -15.34 -4.77
CA TYR A 331 17.89 -15.13 -3.42
C TYR A 331 16.86 -15.47 -2.35
N ASP A 332 15.59 -15.14 -2.58
CA ASP A 332 14.52 -15.49 -1.65
C ASP A 332 14.43 -17.00 -1.41
N ARG A 333 14.63 -17.78 -2.46
CA ARG A 333 14.59 -19.25 -2.41
C ARG A 333 15.83 -19.88 -1.79
N PHE A 334 17.02 -19.42 -2.19
CA PHE A 334 18.28 -20.14 -1.90
C PHE A 334 19.21 -19.39 -0.94
N LYS A 335 18.97 -18.11 -0.69
CA LYS A 335 19.86 -17.20 0.06
C LYS A 335 21.30 -17.19 -0.53
N ASP A 336 21.39 -17.42 -1.84
CA ASP A 336 22.62 -17.47 -2.62
C ASP A 336 22.70 -16.28 -3.59
N LEU A 337 23.89 -15.72 -3.77
CA LEU A 337 24.26 -14.69 -4.75
C LEU A 337 25.61 -14.99 -5.36
N SER A 338 25.85 -16.26 -5.71
CA SER A 338 27.05 -16.65 -6.45
C SER A 338 27.10 -15.92 -7.80
N GLU A 339 28.30 -15.63 -8.28
CA GLU A 339 28.50 -14.90 -9.55
C GLU A 339 27.89 -15.68 -10.72
N GLU A 340 27.96 -16.99 -10.69
CA GLU A 340 27.34 -17.86 -11.69
C GLU A 340 25.82 -17.71 -11.73
N ALA A 341 25.16 -17.63 -10.57
CA ALA A 341 23.73 -17.44 -10.49
C ALA A 341 23.31 -16.06 -10.99
N ILE A 342 24.01 -15.01 -10.56
CA ILE A 342 23.75 -13.63 -11.01
C ILE A 342 23.92 -13.55 -12.53
N THR A 343 25.01 -14.10 -13.07
CA THR A 343 25.30 -14.15 -14.50
C THR A 343 24.21 -14.89 -15.28
N LYS A 344 23.78 -16.04 -14.78
CA LYS A 344 22.73 -16.85 -15.42
C LYS A 344 21.41 -16.09 -15.52
N ILE A 345 20.99 -15.44 -14.45
CA ILE A 345 19.74 -14.67 -14.39
C ILE A 345 19.85 -13.41 -15.25
N PHE A 346 21.02 -12.78 -15.29
CA PHE A 346 21.29 -11.63 -16.19
C PHE A 346 21.16 -12.03 -17.66
N ILE A 347 21.81 -13.14 -18.10
CA ILE A 347 21.69 -13.64 -19.46
C ILE A 347 20.23 -13.89 -19.80
N TRP A 348 19.49 -14.57 -18.94
CA TRP A 348 18.07 -14.84 -19.17
C TRP A 348 17.25 -13.55 -19.36
N ALA A 349 17.39 -12.59 -18.47
CA ALA A 349 16.61 -11.35 -18.51
C ALA A 349 16.94 -10.46 -19.70
N TYR A 350 18.22 -10.36 -20.05
CA TYR A 350 18.67 -9.48 -21.12
C TYR A 350 18.60 -10.11 -22.53
N SER A 351 18.55 -11.45 -22.64
CA SER A 351 18.31 -12.14 -23.92
C SER A 351 17.03 -11.67 -24.58
N LEU A 352 15.98 -11.38 -23.80
CA LEU A 352 14.73 -10.85 -24.33
C LEU A 352 14.93 -9.55 -25.11
N ARG A 353 15.91 -8.72 -24.73
CA ARG A 353 16.23 -7.47 -25.40
C ARG A 353 16.89 -7.68 -26.76
N LEU A 354 17.56 -8.82 -26.97
CA LEU A 354 18.09 -9.20 -28.30
C LEU A 354 16.97 -9.62 -29.24
N ASP A 355 15.95 -10.28 -28.74
CA ASP A 355 14.83 -10.81 -29.52
C ASP A 355 13.80 -9.72 -29.92
N MET A 356 13.71 -8.65 -29.12
CA MET A 356 12.65 -7.65 -29.25
C MET A 356 13.20 -6.25 -29.45
N LYS A 357 12.71 -5.57 -30.50
CA LYS A 357 13.03 -4.15 -30.75
C LYS A 357 12.41 -3.24 -29.70
N HIS A 358 11.16 -3.52 -29.31
CA HIS A 358 10.42 -2.79 -28.29
C HIS A 358 9.91 -3.77 -27.24
N LEU A 359 10.23 -3.48 -25.96
CA LEU A 359 9.72 -4.25 -24.84
C LEU A 359 8.50 -3.53 -24.23
N GLY A 360 7.51 -4.31 -23.86
CA GLY A 360 6.33 -3.82 -23.14
C GLY A 360 5.98 -4.73 -21.96
N PRO A 361 5.12 -4.28 -21.04
CA PRO A 361 4.74 -5.07 -19.87
C PRO A 361 4.18 -6.46 -20.22
N ARG A 362 3.36 -6.56 -21.28
CA ARG A 362 2.82 -7.85 -21.74
C ARG A 362 3.89 -8.81 -22.26
N THR A 363 4.93 -8.26 -22.89
CA THR A 363 6.07 -9.07 -23.36
C THR A 363 6.83 -9.65 -22.19
N ILE A 364 7.06 -8.83 -21.16
CA ILE A 364 7.68 -9.27 -19.89
C ILE A 364 6.88 -10.40 -19.25
N ASP A 365 5.55 -10.26 -19.15
CA ASP A 365 4.68 -11.30 -18.59
C ASP A 365 4.81 -12.63 -19.33
N LYS A 366 4.65 -12.60 -20.67
CA LYS A 366 4.77 -13.80 -21.51
C LYS A 366 6.12 -14.49 -21.32
N TYR A 367 7.18 -13.70 -21.34
CA TYR A 367 8.54 -14.23 -21.19
C TYR A 367 8.76 -14.82 -19.77
N ALA A 368 8.34 -14.13 -18.74
CA ALA A 368 8.50 -14.56 -17.35
C ALA A 368 7.79 -15.89 -17.04
N ILE A 369 6.63 -16.13 -17.68
CA ILE A 369 5.88 -17.39 -17.51
C ILE A 369 6.26 -18.47 -18.54
N GLY A 370 7.16 -18.16 -19.48
CA GLY A 370 7.59 -19.09 -20.51
C GLY A 370 6.58 -19.32 -21.63
N GLU A 371 5.62 -18.39 -21.82
CA GLU A 371 4.62 -18.49 -22.89
C GLU A 371 5.28 -18.20 -24.25
N PRO A 372 5.10 -19.04 -25.28
CA PRO A 372 5.62 -18.77 -26.61
C PRO A 372 5.02 -17.49 -27.19
N SER A 373 5.81 -16.77 -28.02
CA SER A 373 5.28 -15.60 -28.70
C SER A 373 4.18 -16.03 -29.68
N SER A 374 3.06 -15.30 -29.65
CA SER A 374 1.91 -15.57 -30.51
C SER A 374 2.18 -15.19 -31.98
N SER A 375 1.58 -15.90 -32.91
CA SER A 375 1.15 -15.58 -34.29
C SER A 375 2.17 -15.03 -35.30
N ASP A 376 3.23 -14.33 -34.92
CA ASP A 376 4.13 -13.69 -35.90
C ASP A 376 5.41 -14.49 -36.20
N GLY A 377 5.46 -15.77 -35.84
CA GLY A 377 6.61 -16.64 -36.12
C GLY A 377 7.91 -16.32 -35.34
N ASN A 378 7.95 -15.26 -34.60
CA ASN A 378 9.11 -14.88 -33.79
C ASN A 378 9.09 -15.57 -32.41
N SER A 379 9.78 -16.68 -32.31
CA SER A 379 10.10 -17.33 -31.03
C SER A 379 11.27 -16.62 -30.39
N TYR A 380 11.13 -16.23 -29.12
CA TYR A 380 12.28 -15.74 -28.33
C TYR A 380 13.30 -16.86 -28.13
N ALA A 381 14.59 -16.53 -28.09
CA ALA A 381 15.65 -17.54 -27.93
C ALA A 381 15.45 -18.43 -26.69
N ASN A 382 14.97 -17.87 -25.59
CA ASN A 382 14.71 -18.60 -24.34
C ASN A 382 13.21 -18.76 -24.05
N THR A 383 12.39 -18.81 -25.10
CA THR A 383 10.97 -19.18 -24.98
C THR A 383 10.87 -20.58 -24.35
N GLY A 384 9.95 -20.72 -23.38
CA GLY A 384 9.79 -21.99 -22.65
C GLY A 384 10.71 -22.14 -21.42
N VAL A 385 11.48 -21.08 -21.05
CA VAL A 385 12.22 -21.05 -19.81
C VAL A 385 11.48 -20.16 -18.79
N PRO A 386 10.47 -20.69 -18.07
CA PRO A 386 9.72 -19.94 -17.05
C PRO A 386 10.53 -19.84 -15.77
N LEU A 387 11.54 -18.98 -15.75
CA LEU A 387 12.56 -18.91 -14.70
C LEU A 387 11.96 -18.88 -13.28
N PHE A 388 10.91 -18.11 -13.06
CA PHE A 388 10.27 -18.00 -11.73
C PHE A 388 9.65 -19.32 -11.28
N ALA A 389 8.97 -20.04 -12.17
CA ALA A 389 8.41 -21.35 -11.85
C ALA A 389 9.52 -22.38 -11.60
N LEU A 390 10.59 -22.33 -12.39
CA LEU A 390 11.77 -23.18 -12.19
C LEU A 390 12.45 -22.90 -10.86
N ILE A 391 12.64 -21.65 -10.48
CA ILE A 391 13.17 -21.27 -9.15
C ILE A 391 12.30 -21.84 -8.02
N LYS A 392 10.98 -21.72 -8.13
CA LYS A 392 10.06 -22.28 -7.13
C LYS A 392 10.19 -23.80 -6.99
N GLN A 393 10.38 -24.52 -8.12
CA GLN A 393 10.46 -25.99 -8.15
C GLN A 393 11.85 -26.52 -7.79
N ALA A 394 12.89 -25.72 -7.99
CA ALA A 394 14.27 -26.12 -7.79
C ALA A 394 14.58 -26.42 -6.31
N ARG A 395 15.40 -27.43 -6.09
CA ARG A 395 15.80 -27.88 -4.76
C ARG A 395 17.17 -27.33 -4.31
N LYS A 396 18.01 -26.94 -5.26
CA LYS A 396 19.36 -26.42 -5.02
C LYS A 396 19.74 -25.36 -6.07
N PRO A 397 20.66 -24.44 -5.76
CA PRO A 397 21.15 -23.40 -6.69
C PRO A 397 21.58 -23.94 -8.04
N ALA A 398 22.28 -25.07 -8.06
CA ALA A 398 22.77 -25.69 -9.27
C ALA A 398 21.66 -26.06 -10.30
N ASP A 399 20.43 -26.27 -9.85
CA ASP A 399 19.31 -26.58 -10.75
C ASP A 399 18.95 -25.37 -11.65
N ILE A 400 19.22 -24.16 -11.17
CA ILE A 400 19.02 -22.91 -11.93
C ILE A 400 20.26 -22.54 -12.73
N ILE A 401 21.45 -22.64 -12.13
CA ILE A 401 22.71 -22.30 -12.79
C ILE A 401 22.94 -23.13 -14.06
N LYS A 402 22.51 -24.38 -14.05
CA LYS A 402 22.68 -25.31 -15.18
C LYS A 402 21.63 -25.22 -16.27
N ILE A 403 20.63 -24.32 -16.15
CA ILE A 403 19.63 -24.16 -17.20
C ILE A 403 20.32 -23.74 -18.51
N PRO A 404 20.11 -24.47 -19.61
CA PRO A 404 20.66 -24.09 -20.91
C PRO A 404 19.96 -22.83 -21.41
N LEU A 405 20.72 -21.77 -21.68
CA LEU A 405 20.23 -20.53 -22.25
C LEU A 405 20.83 -20.35 -23.64
N LYS A 406 20.01 -19.90 -24.59
CA LYS A 406 20.41 -19.59 -25.97
C LYS A 406 20.53 -18.07 -26.13
N ILE A 407 21.57 -17.63 -26.81
CA ILE A 407 21.77 -16.23 -27.17
C ILE A 407 21.59 -16.10 -28.68
N LYS A 408 20.55 -15.39 -29.09
CA LYS A 408 20.29 -15.09 -30.49
C LYS A 408 21.04 -13.81 -30.86
N ALA A 409 22.02 -13.92 -31.74
CA ALA A 409 22.75 -12.75 -32.22
C ALA A 409 21.82 -11.70 -32.84
N ASN A 410 22.07 -10.46 -32.55
CA ASN A 410 21.31 -9.33 -33.09
C ASN A 410 22.27 -8.26 -33.63
N ASN A 411 22.33 -8.10 -34.94
CA ASN A 411 23.21 -7.15 -35.61
C ASN A 411 22.93 -5.68 -35.24
N ASN A 412 21.73 -5.36 -34.78
CA ASN A 412 21.38 -4.03 -34.28
C ASN A 412 21.84 -3.79 -32.85
N ARG A 413 22.34 -4.82 -32.16
CA ARG A 413 22.80 -4.78 -30.76
C ARG A 413 24.06 -5.63 -30.57
N PRO A 414 25.13 -5.36 -31.34
CA PRO A 414 26.32 -6.21 -31.33
C PRO A 414 26.99 -6.24 -29.94
N ALA A 415 27.03 -5.12 -29.25
CA ALA A 415 27.62 -5.02 -27.92
C ALA A 415 26.89 -5.88 -26.88
N LEU A 416 25.57 -5.77 -26.81
CA LEU A 416 24.79 -6.59 -25.88
C LEU A 416 24.94 -8.08 -26.22
N THR A 417 24.89 -8.44 -27.51
CA THR A 417 25.13 -9.81 -27.98
C THR A 417 26.47 -10.33 -27.45
N ARG A 418 27.55 -9.57 -27.65
CA ARG A 418 28.91 -9.92 -27.21
C ARG A 418 29.01 -10.07 -25.69
N ILE A 419 28.39 -9.15 -24.92
CA ILE A 419 28.37 -9.25 -23.46
C ILE A 419 27.71 -10.56 -23.03
N LEU A 420 26.53 -10.89 -23.56
CA LEU A 420 25.82 -12.09 -23.17
C LEU A 420 26.54 -13.37 -23.58
N GLN A 421 27.15 -13.41 -24.74
CA GLN A 421 27.97 -14.54 -25.19
C GLN A 421 29.16 -14.79 -24.27
N LEU A 422 29.90 -13.75 -23.89
CA LEU A 422 31.01 -13.85 -22.98
C LEU A 422 30.54 -14.35 -21.59
N CYS A 423 29.42 -13.82 -21.10
CA CYS A 423 28.80 -14.28 -19.85
C CYS A 423 28.38 -15.76 -19.93
N ASN A 424 28.03 -16.25 -21.11
CA ASN A 424 27.63 -17.67 -21.32
C ASN A 424 28.83 -18.61 -21.57
N GLY A 425 30.05 -18.08 -21.53
CA GLY A 425 31.28 -18.87 -21.74
C GLY A 425 31.60 -19.16 -23.21
N GLU A 426 30.91 -18.50 -24.14
CA GLU A 426 31.22 -18.57 -25.56
C GLU A 426 32.42 -17.69 -25.85
N ARG A 427 33.61 -18.33 -26.01
CA ARG A 427 34.82 -17.63 -26.49
C ARG A 427 34.71 -17.56 -28.02
N HIS A 428 34.69 -16.36 -28.56
CA HIS A 428 35.02 -16.18 -29.98
C HIS A 428 36.55 -16.14 -30.11
N ASP A 429 37.08 -17.10 -30.81
CA ASP A 429 38.44 -17.06 -31.37
C ASP A 429 38.56 -15.90 -32.38
#